data_076b0d17ce4eee954fa46d1ec9df165e
#
_entry.id   076b0d17ce4eee954fa46d1ec9df165e
#
_cell.length_a   1.000
_cell.length_b   1.000
_cell.length_c   1.000
_cell.angle_alpha   90.00
_cell.angle_beta   90.00
_cell.angle_gamma   90.00
#
_symmetry.space_group_name_H-M   'P 1'
#
loop_
_entity.id
_entity.type
_entity.pdbx_description
1 polymer ?
#
loop_
_entity_poly.entity_id
_entity_poly.type
_entity_poly.pdbx_seq_one_letter_code
_entity_poly.pdbx_strand_id
1 'polypeptide(L)'
;MGIVEAVKLRLKMFKITASTEDEGILEYLTVKSLNSINNITNQNYTVETFPIPIFEIWVDKAAGEYINLKKITDELPENYDLSLLATQIKLGDTSINLEEGTASSDEQRLNTAISYLMFGRDRELIRFRRMSR
;
A
#
# COMPACT_ATOMS: atom_id res chain seq x y z
N MET A 1 8.66 9.84 -12.44
CA MET A 1 8.04 10.14 -11.12
C MET A 1 8.72 9.32 -10.05
N GLY A 2 9.13 9.98 -8.98
CA GLY A 2 9.77 9.29 -7.87
C GLY A 2 8.76 8.52 -7.02
N ILE A 3 9.28 7.60 -6.22
CA ILE A 3 8.41 6.75 -5.41
C ILE A 3 7.61 7.57 -4.38
N VAL A 4 8.22 8.55 -3.73
CA VAL A 4 7.52 9.35 -2.72
C VAL A 4 6.37 10.13 -3.36
N GLU A 5 6.61 10.72 -4.53
CA GLU A 5 5.57 11.44 -5.25
C GLU A 5 4.42 10.50 -5.63
N ALA A 6 4.76 9.29 -6.09
CA ALA A 6 3.73 8.31 -6.47
C ALA A 6 2.90 7.89 -5.27
N VAL A 7 3.52 7.72 -4.09
CA VAL A 7 2.80 7.38 -2.88
C VAL A 7 1.84 8.50 -2.49
N LYS A 8 2.30 9.76 -2.60
CA LYS A 8 1.43 10.90 -2.30
C LYS A 8 0.23 10.94 -3.22
N LEU A 9 0.43 10.66 -4.51
CA LEU A 9 -0.68 10.60 -5.46
C LEU A 9 -1.65 9.48 -5.14
N ARG A 10 -1.11 8.31 -4.77
CA ARG A 10 -1.96 7.17 -4.40
C ARG A 10 -2.83 7.53 -3.20
N LEU A 11 -2.23 8.18 -2.19
CA LEU A 11 -2.97 8.61 -1.01
C LEU A 11 -4.07 9.61 -1.36
N LYS A 12 -3.80 10.50 -2.30
CA LYS A 12 -4.81 11.46 -2.73
C LYS A 12 -6.04 10.80 -3.34
N MET A 13 -5.86 9.64 -3.95
CA MET A 13 -7.00 8.90 -4.48
C MET A 13 -7.99 8.52 -3.38
N PHE A 14 -7.52 8.45 -2.15
CA PHE A 14 -8.34 8.12 -0.98
C PHE A 14 -8.66 9.37 -0.15
N LYS A 15 -8.40 10.56 -0.72
CA LYS A 15 -8.61 11.85 -0.04
C LYS A 15 -7.76 11.99 1.20
N ILE A 16 -6.56 11.42 1.14
CA ILE A 16 -5.57 11.55 2.19
C ILE A 16 -4.42 12.37 1.64
N THR A 17 -4.16 13.53 2.27
CA THR A 17 -3.09 14.42 1.86
C THR A 17 -1.94 14.31 2.86
N ALA A 18 -0.78 13.89 2.37
CA ALA A 18 0.40 13.82 3.21
C ALA A 18 0.94 15.22 3.43
N SER A 19 1.23 15.57 4.69
CA SER A 19 1.77 16.89 5.00
C SER A 19 3.25 16.95 4.64
N THR A 20 3.76 18.18 4.52
CA THR A 20 5.19 18.35 4.28
C THR A 20 6.04 17.86 5.45
N GLU A 21 5.46 17.85 6.64
CA GLU A 21 6.16 17.33 7.81
C GLU A 21 6.38 15.84 7.76
N ASP A 22 5.58 15.13 6.95
CA ASP A 22 5.68 13.68 6.86
C ASP A 22 6.62 13.23 5.75
N GLU A 23 7.34 14.14 5.12
CA GLU A 23 8.22 13.80 4.01
C GLU A 23 9.26 12.76 4.40
N GLY A 24 9.91 12.95 5.54
CA GLY A 24 10.89 11.99 6.03
C GLY A 24 10.27 10.64 6.38
N ILE A 25 9.06 10.67 6.92
CA ILE A 25 8.35 9.45 7.22
C ILE A 25 8.04 8.68 5.94
N LEU A 26 7.58 9.39 4.91
CA LEU A 26 7.29 8.74 3.63
C LEU A 26 8.54 8.12 3.03
N GLU A 27 9.68 8.82 3.11
CA GLU A 27 10.93 8.27 2.61
C GLU A 27 11.29 6.99 3.36
N TYR A 28 11.15 7.00 4.67
CA TYR A 28 11.43 5.81 5.48
C TYR A 28 10.51 4.66 5.09
N LEU A 29 9.22 4.94 4.94
CA LEU A 29 8.25 3.90 4.61
C LEU A 29 8.47 3.32 3.22
N THR A 30 8.93 4.14 2.27
CA THR A 30 9.24 3.60 0.94
C THR A 30 10.44 2.66 0.99
N VAL A 31 11.46 2.97 1.80
CA VAL A 31 12.60 2.07 1.96
C VAL A 31 12.17 0.79 2.67
N LYS A 32 11.36 0.93 3.71
CA LYS A 32 10.86 -0.23 4.45
C LYS A 32 10.06 -1.15 3.53
N SER A 33 9.22 -0.57 2.69
CA SER A 33 8.39 -1.35 1.76
C SER A 33 9.24 -2.05 0.71
N LEU A 34 10.27 -1.40 0.21
CA LEU A 34 11.17 -2.04 -0.74
C LEU A 34 11.92 -3.19 -0.10
N ASN A 35 12.32 -3.04 1.16
CA ASN A 35 12.96 -4.12 1.89
C ASN A 35 12.02 -5.32 2.02
N SER A 36 10.74 -5.07 2.25
CA SER A 36 9.73 -6.13 2.27
C SER A 36 9.66 -6.85 0.94
N ILE A 37 9.64 -6.10 -0.16
CA ILE A 37 9.63 -6.70 -1.50
C ILE A 37 10.88 -7.54 -1.72
N ASN A 38 12.03 -7.02 -1.32
CA ASN A 38 13.29 -7.75 -1.47
C ASN A 38 13.27 -9.06 -0.67
N ASN A 39 12.67 -9.04 0.52
CA ASN A 39 12.56 -10.26 1.32
C ASN A 39 11.66 -11.30 0.65
N ILE A 40 10.55 -10.84 0.08
CA ILE A 40 9.62 -11.74 -0.60
C ILE A 40 10.23 -12.32 -1.87
N THR A 41 10.96 -11.50 -2.62
CA THR A 41 11.50 -11.89 -3.93
C THR A 41 12.91 -12.45 -3.85
N ASN A 42 13.54 -12.37 -2.68
CA ASN A 42 14.95 -12.76 -2.50
C ASN A 42 15.85 -11.99 -3.48
N GLN A 43 15.60 -10.70 -3.60
CA GLN A 43 16.34 -9.81 -4.51
C GLN A 43 16.96 -8.67 -3.71
N ASN A 44 17.74 -7.85 -4.41
CA ASN A 44 18.42 -6.70 -3.82
C ASN A 44 18.11 -5.44 -4.62
N TYR A 45 16.82 -5.20 -4.89
CA TYR A 45 16.41 -3.99 -5.61
C TYR A 45 16.72 -2.75 -4.78
N THR A 46 17.07 -1.67 -5.47
CA THR A 46 17.29 -0.37 -4.84
C THR A 46 16.29 0.62 -5.39
N VAL A 47 16.26 1.81 -4.79
CA VAL A 47 15.37 2.88 -5.25
C VAL A 47 15.65 3.21 -6.72
N GLU A 48 16.88 3.02 -7.17
CA GLU A 48 17.26 3.34 -8.56
C GLU A 48 17.23 2.14 -9.50
N THR A 49 17.23 0.92 -8.94
CA THR A 49 17.33 -0.29 -9.77
C THR A 49 16.29 -1.30 -9.32
N PHE A 50 15.21 -1.36 -10.04
CA PHE A 50 14.12 -2.30 -9.77
C PHE A 50 13.32 -2.52 -11.04
N PRO A 51 12.64 -3.68 -11.18
CA PRO A 51 11.81 -3.92 -12.38
C PRO A 51 10.58 -3.02 -12.35
N ILE A 52 10.26 -2.44 -13.50
CA ILE A 52 9.12 -1.54 -13.61
C ILE A 52 7.83 -2.16 -13.09
N PRO A 53 7.51 -3.44 -13.37
CA PRO A 53 6.24 -4.01 -12.91
C PRO A 53 6.06 -4.05 -11.39
N ILE A 54 7.13 -3.95 -10.58
CA ILE A 54 6.93 -3.94 -9.13
C ILE A 54 6.62 -2.55 -8.59
N PHE A 55 6.72 -1.50 -9.44
CA PHE A 55 6.59 -0.13 -8.95
C PHE A 55 5.24 0.11 -8.26
N GLU A 56 4.15 -0.33 -8.90
CA GLU A 56 2.82 -0.10 -8.33
C GLU A 56 2.60 -0.89 -7.04
N ILE A 57 3.16 -2.09 -6.96
CA ILE A 57 3.07 -2.87 -5.73
C ILE A 57 3.82 -2.16 -4.61
N TRP A 58 4.97 -1.61 -4.94
CA TRP A 58 5.79 -0.85 -4.01
C TRP A 58 5.03 0.39 -3.51
N VAL A 59 4.40 1.13 -4.43
CA VAL A 59 3.58 2.29 -4.06
C VAL A 59 2.46 1.88 -3.10
N ASP A 60 1.76 0.80 -3.41
CA ASP A 60 0.65 0.35 -2.57
C ASP A 60 1.14 -0.06 -1.18
N LYS A 61 2.25 -0.77 -1.09
CA LYS A 61 2.78 -1.16 0.22
C LYS A 61 3.13 0.06 1.06
N ALA A 62 3.80 1.03 0.47
CA ALA A 62 4.17 2.24 1.21
C ALA A 62 2.94 3.04 1.60
N ALA A 63 1.95 3.16 0.72
CA ALA A 63 0.71 3.85 1.03
C ALA A 63 -0.03 3.16 2.18
N GLY A 64 -0.09 1.82 2.15
CA GLY A 64 -0.72 1.07 3.23
C GLY A 64 -0.03 1.28 4.56
N GLU A 65 1.31 1.30 4.55
CA GLU A 65 2.07 1.58 5.77
C GLU A 65 1.74 2.96 6.32
N TYR A 66 1.64 3.96 5.43
CA TYR A 66 1.34 5.32 5.86
C TYR A 66 -0.06 5.42 6.46
N ILE A 67 -1.05 4.81 5.81
CA ILE A 67 -2.42 4.83 6.30
C ILE A 67 -2.50 4.13 7.65
N ASN A 68 -1.80 3.00 7.80
CA ASN A 68 -1.78 2.27 9.05
C ASN A 68 -1.17 3.12 10.16
N LEU A 69 -0.09 3.83 9.87
CA LEU A 69 0.54 4.71 10.84
C LEU A 69 -0.43 5.80 11.29
N LYS A 70 -1.11 6.44 10.34
CA LYS A 70 -2.06 7.50 10.67
C LYS A 70 -3.28 6.96 11.40
N LYS A 71 -3.69 5.73 11.11
CA LYS A 71 -4.76 5.09 11.86
C LYS A 71 -4.36 4.88 13.32
N ILE A 72 -3.16 4.37 13.54
CA ILE A 72 -2.68 4.09 14.90
C ILE A 72 -2.55 5.37 15.72
N THR A 73 -2.10 6.45 15.08
CA THR A 73 -1.94 7.74 15.76
C THR A 73 -3.21 8.58 15.76
N ASP A 74 -4.30 8.05 15.20
CA ASP A 74 -5.60 8.72 15.14
C ASP A 74 -5.50 10.05 14.40
N GLU A 75 -4.75 10.07 13.30
CA GLU A 75 -4.54 11.27 12.51
C GLU A 75 -5.10 11.18 11.10
N LEU A 76 -5.92 10.15 10.80
CA LEU A 76 -6.57 10.08 9.50
C LEU A 76 -7.60 11.19 9.36
N PRO A 77 -7.70 11.82 8.17
CA PRO A 77 -8.75 12.82 7.95
C PRO A 77 -10.11 12.16 8.03
N GLU A 78 -11.10 12.91 8.53
CA GLU A 78 -12.44 12.37 8.70
C GLU A 78 -13.09 12.02 7.36
N ASN A 79 -12.68 12.70 6.29
CA ASN A 79 -13.30 12.52 4.98
C ASN A 79 -12.54 11.56 4.07
N TYR A 80 -11.65 10.75 4.61
CA TYR A 80 -10.97 9.79 3.75
C TYR A 80 -11.97 8.86 3.08
N ASP A 81 -11.65 8.40 1.89
CA ASP A 81 -12.60 7.68 1.04
C ASP A 81 -11.92 6.48 0.39
N LEU A 82 -12.33 5.29 0.77
CA LEU A 82 -11.75 4.05 0.26
C LEU A 82 -12.61 3.39 -0.82
N SER A 83 -13.62 4.09 -1.35
CA SER A 83 -14.52 3.48 -2.32
C SER A 83 -13.81 3.07 -3.61
N LEU A 84 -12.84 3.87 -4.08
CA LEU A 84 -12.06 3.48 -5.24
C LEU A 84 -11.27 2.21 -4.98
N LEU A 85 -10.66 2.10 -3.81
CA LEU A 85 -9.91 0.91 -3.45
C LEU A 85 -10.81 -0.30 -3.33
N ALA A 86 -12.00 -0.12 -2.76
CA ALA A 86 -12.97 -1.22 -2.65
C ALA A 86 -13.30 -1.77 -4.04
N THR A 87 -13.49 -0.88 -5.02
CA THR A 87 -13.75 -1.29 -6.38
C THR A 87 -12.57 -2.07 -6.95
N GLN A 88 -11.35 -1.59 -6.72
CA GLN A 88 -10.16 -2.24 -7.22
C GLN A 88 -9.97 -3.63 -6.62
N ILE A 89 -10.24 -3.76 -5.33
CA ILE A 89 -10.14 -5.06 -4.66
C ILE A 89 -11.18 -6.02 -5.23
N LYS A 90 -12.40 -5.53 -5.42
CA LYS A 90 -13.47 -6.37 -5.93
C LYS A 90 -13.19 -6.89 -7.33
N LEU A 91 -12.58 -6.07 -8.17
CA LEU A 91 -12.23 -6.48 -9.52
C LEU A 91 -11.05 -7.45 -9.54
N GLY A 92 -10.13 -7.34 -8.59
CA GLY A 92 -8.93 -8.16 -8.57
C GLY A 92 -9.03 -9.40 -7.70
N ASP A 93 -9.89 -9.38 -6.68
CA ASP A 93 -9.97 -10.48 -5.72
C ASP A 93 -11.36 -10.54 -5.12
N THR A 94 -12.12 -11.56 -5.54
CA THR A 94 -13.50 -11.72 -5.09
C THR A 94 -13.60 -12.26 -3.68
N SER A 95 -12.51 -12.71 -3.09
CA SER A 95 -12.55 -13.23 -1.72
C SER A 95 -12.61 -12.13 -0.67
N ILE A 96 -12.31 -10.89 -1.05
CA ILE A 96 -12.34 -9.76 -0.13
C ILE A 96 -13.58 -8.94 -0.42
N ASN A 97 -14.38 -8.68 0.63
CA ASN A 97 -15.66 -8.04 0.45
C ASN A 97 -15.75 -6.79 1.33
N LEU A 98 -15.40 -5.65 0.76
CA LEU A 98 -15.47 -4.37 1.47
C LEU A 98 -16.84 -3.71 1.40
N GLU A 99 -17.71 -4.21 0.51
CA GLU A 99 -19.00 -3.57 0.28
C GLU A 99 -20.13 -4.16 1.08
N GLU A 100 -19.92 -5.31 1.66
CA GLU A 100 -20.97 -5.94 2.45
C GLU A 100 -21.11 -5.18 3.74
N GLY A 101 -21.90 -4.15 3.71
CA GLY A 101 -22.06 -3.28 4.86
C GLY A 101 -22.76 -3.93 6.03
N THR A 102 -23.39 -5.08 5.84
CA THR A 102 -24.22 -5.65 6.87
C THR A 102 -23.44 -6.17 8.07
N ALA A 103 -22.20 -6.62 7.86
CA ALA A 103 -21.43 -7.20 8.95
C ALA A 103 -20.10 -6.50 9.21
N SER A 104 -19.75 -5.48 8.42
CA SER A 104 -18.45 -4.84 8.54
C SER A 104 -18.57 -3.46 9.15
N SER A 105 -17.80 -3.20 10.20
CA SER A 105 -17.67 -1.85 10.71
C SER A 105 -16.71 -1.04 9.83
N ASP A 106 -16.73 0.28 10.01
CA ASP A 106 -15.80 1.14 9.30
C ASP A 106 -14.36 0.77 9.62
N GLU A 107 -14.10 0.40 10.87
CA GLU A 107 -12.75 0.00 11.26
C GLU A 107 -12.33 -1.29 10.57
N GLN A 108 -13.23 -2.24 10.43
CA GLN A 108 -12.92 -3.49 9.74
C GLN A 108 -12.64 -3.24 8.27
N ARG A 109 -13.41 -2.36 7.64
CA ARG A 109 -13.18 -2.00 6.25
C ARG A 109 -11.82 -1.34 6.07
N LEU A 110 -11.49 -0.44 6.98
CA LEU A 110 -10.19 0.24 6.94
C LEU A 110 -9.07 -0.76 7.10
N ASN A 111 -9.19 -1.67 8.06
CA ASN A 111 -8.16 -2.69 8.29
C ASN A 111 -8.00 -3.60 7.05
N THR A 112 -9.11 -3.96 6.41
CA THR A 112 -9.06 -4.78 5.21
C THR A 112 -8.36 -4.03 4.07
N ALA A 113 -8.65 -2.74 3.92
CA ALA A 113 -8.02 -1.92 2.89
C ALA A 113 -6.51 -1.81 3.13
N ILE A 114 -6.12 -1.56 4.37
CA ILE A 114 -4.70 -1.47 4.72
C ILE A 114 -4.01 -2.80 4.42
N SER A 115 -4.63 -3.91 4.82
CA SER A 115 -4.06 -5.23 4.60
C SER A 115 -3.90 -5.52 3.10
N TYR A 116 -4.89 -5.13 2.29
CA TYR A 116 -4.78 -5.31 0.85
C TYR A 116 -3.61 -4.50 0.27
N LEU A 117 -3.50 -3.23 0.67
CA LEU A 117 -2.42 -2.39 0.15
C LEU A 117 -1.06 -2.95 0.53
N MET A 118 -0.91 -3.45 1.75
CA MET A 118 0.38 -3.92 2.22
C MET A 118 0.73 -5.32 1.74
N PHE A 119 -0.26 -6.20 1.59
CA PHE A 119 0.02 -7.62 1.36
C PHE A 119 -0.80 -8.24 0.23
N GLY A 120 -1.85 -7.59 -0.22
CA GLY A 120 -2.80 -8.23 -1.13
C GLY A 120 -2.24 -8.57 -2.50
N ARG A 121 -1.14 -7.93 -2.89
CA ARG A 121 -0.52 -8.19 -4.17
C ARG A 121 0.79 -8.96 -4.06
N ASP A 122 1.06 -9.54 -2.89
CA ASP A 122 2.32 -10.27 -2.71
C ASP A 122 2.42 -11.45 -3.66
N ARG A 123 1.28 -12.04 -4.05
CA ARG A 123 1.28 -13.15 -5.01
C ARG A 123 1.90 -12.73 -6.34
N GLU A 124 1.72 -11.48 -6.73
CA GLU A 124 2.29 -11.00 -8.00
C GLU A 124 3.81 -10.90 -7.93
N LEU A 125 4.38 -10.84 -6.74
CA LEU A 125 5.83 -10.76 -6.58
C LEU A 125 6.52 -12.10 -6.74
N ILE A 126 5.78 -13.19 -6.71
CA ILE A 126 6.38 -14.54 -6.76
C ILE A 126 7.16 -14.74 -8.05
N ARG A 127 6.67 -14.19 -9.16
CA ARG A 127 7.37 -14.35 -10.44
C ARG A 127 8.71 -13.63 -10.48
N PHE A 128 8.96 -12.73 -9.54
CA PHE A 128 10.24 -12.02 -9.44
C PHE A 128 11.18 -12.69 -8.46
N ARG A 129 10.75 -13.79 -7.86
CA ARG A 129 11.52 -14.42 -6.81
C ARG A 129 12.73 -15.12 -7.37
N ARG A 130 13.91 -14.78 -6.81
CA ARG A 130 15.15 -15.44 -7.18
C ARG A 130 15.27 -16.71 -6.36
N MET A 131 15.58 -17.82 -7.06
CA MET A 131 15.75 -19.09 -6.37
C MET A 131 17.02 -19.05 -5.55
N SER A 132 16.89 -19.57 -4.32
CA SER A 132 18.04 -19.72 -3.44
C SER A 132 18.87 -20.90 -3.88
N ARG A 133 20.20 -20.83 -3.63
CA ARG A 133 21.09 -21.94 -3.95
C ARG A 133 21.61 -22.60 -2.70
#